data_91d137fd99b93959b340447753757c79
#
_entry.id   91d137fd99b93959b340447753757c79
#
_cell.length_a   1.000
_cell.length_b   1.000
_cell.length_c   1.000
_cell.angle_alpha   90.00
_cell.angle_beta   90.00
_cell.angle_gamma   90.00
#
_symmetry.space_group_name_H-M   'P 1'
#
loop_
_entity.id
_entity.type
_entity.pdbx_description
1 polymer ?
#
loop_
_entity_poly.entity_id
_entity_poly.type
_entity_poly.pdbx_seq_one_letter_code
_entity_poly.pdbx_strand_id
1 'polypeptide(L)'
;MEETADALEQIVRQGKAIYIGLSNYKAKETEKMTALLKERRVPFVIHQPSYSMLNRWIEEDGLDKVLVKEGIGSVVFKPLEQGLLTGKYLKGIPEDSRISKDSRFLKKDVLTPQLLEKIQALSVIAEERGQSLAQMALAWVLRRDEVASVLIGASRVSQLEDNVAALEHLDFDEEELTTIDTILGKDPGHMIR
;
A
#
# COMPACT_ATOMS: atom_id res chain seq x y z
N MET A 1 8.52 -19.33 14.32
CA MET A 1 7.51 -19.52 13.25
C MET A 1 6.67 -20.78 13.49
N GLU A 2 7.26 -21.93 13.82
CA GLU A 2 6.50 -23.17 14.14
C GLU A 2 5.44 -22.92 15.21
N GLU A 3 5.85 -22.42 16.38
CA GLU A 3 4.91 -22.12 17.48
C GLU A 3 3.79 -21.17 17.07
N THR A 4 4.09 -20.19 16.20
CA THR A 4 3.08 -19.29 15.66
C THR A 4 2.10 -20.04 14.76
N ALA A 5 2.61 -20.92 13.89
CA ALA A 5 1.77 -21.74 13.03
C ALA A 5 0.88 -22.70 13.84
N ASP A 6 1.41 -23.31 14.89
CA ASP A 6 0.66 -24.18 15.81
C ASP A 6 -0.45 -23.41 16.56
N ALA A 7 -0.15 -22.19 16.99
CA ALA A 7 -1.15 -21.33 17.64
C ALA A 7 -2.26 -20.92 16.66
N LEU A 8 -1.90 -20.58 15.42
CA LEU A 8 -2.88 -20.22 14.38
C LEU A 8 -3.76 -21.42 13.99
N GLU A 9 -3.17 -22.63 13.90
CA GLU A 9 -3.91 -23.86 13.70
C GLU A 9 -4.96 -24.07 14.80
N GLN A 10 -4.56 -23.93 16.06
CA GLN A 10 -5.49 -24.09 17.18
C GLN A 10 -6.62 -23.04 17.16
N ILE A 11 -6.34 -21.78 16.79
CA ILE A 11 -7.36 -20.72 16.67
C ILE A 11 -8.41 -21.11 15.63
N VAL A 12 -7.98 -21.61 14.46
CA VAL A 12 -8.88 -22.06 13.41
C VAL A 12 -9.66 -23.31 13.84
N ARG A 13 -9.00 -24.32 14.40
CA ARG A 13 -9.66 -25.55 14.89
C ARG A 13 -10.67 -25.31 16.01
N GLN A 14 -10.45 -24.28 16.84
CA GLN A 14 -11.40 -23.85 17.86
C GLN A 14 -12.58 -23.02 17.31
N GLY A 15 -12.63 -22.77 16.00
CA GLY A 15 -13.66 -21.96 15.37
C GLY A 15 -13.60 -20.47 15.70
N LYS A 16 -12.47 -19.97 16.24
CA LYS A 16 -12.28 -18.56 16.59
C LYS A 16 -11.94 -17.69 15.37
N ALA A 17 -11.41 -18.29 14.31
CA ALA A 17 -11.17 -17.68 13.02
C ALA A 17 -11.50 -18.67 11.90
N ILE A 18 -11.98 -18.16 10.76
CA ILE A 18 -12.22 -18.95 9.54
C ILE A 18 -10.98 -18.88 8.66
N TYR A 19 -10.37 -17.73 8.54
CA TYR A 19 -9.18 -17.47 7.74
C TYR A 19 -8.10 -16.80 8.57
N ILE A 20 -6.86 -16.98 8.14
CA ILE A 20 -5.68 -16.34 8.74
C ILE A 20 -5.10 -15.32 7.76
N GLY A 21 -4.60 -14.23 8.29
CA GLY A 21 -3.79 -13.25 7.59
C GLY A 21 -2.49 -12.96 8.31
N LEU A 22 -1.45 -12.59 7.56
CA LEU A 22 -0.17 -12.13 8.10
C LEU A 22 0.01 -10.64 7.81
N SER A 23 0.86 -9.98 8.58
CA SER A 23 1.17 -8.56 8.37
C SER A 23 2.67 -8.30 8.44
N ASN A 24 3.20 -7.60 7.44
CA ASN A 24 4.60 -7.16 7.35
C ASN A 24 5.68 -8.27 7.44
N TYR A 25 5.31 -9.53 7.19
CA TYR A 25 6.28 -10.58 6.95
C TYR A 25 7.01 -10.33 5.63
N LYS A 26 8.31 -10.55 5.61
CA LYS A 26 9.14 -10.47 4.41
C LYS A 26 8.87 -11.65 3.47
N ALA A 27 9.32 -11.56 2.20
CA ALA A 27 9.10 -12.60 1.20
C ALA A 27 9.47 -14.00 1.70
N LYS A 28 10.70 -14.18 2.17
CA LYS A 28 11.18 -15.49 2.71
C LYS A 28 10.40 -15.99 3.92
N GLU A 29 10.00 -15.07 4.79
CA GLU A 29 9.20 -15.39 5.98
C GLU A 29 7.78 -15.80 5.58
N THR A 30 7.21 -15.11 4.59
CA THR A 30 5.89 -15.44 4.04
C THR A 30 5.89 -16.79 3.35
N GLU A 31 6.89 -17.11 2.52
CA GLU A 31 7.04 -18.45 1.92
C GLU A 31 7.11 -19.55 2.98
N LYS A 32 7.97 -19.36 3.99
CA LYS A 32 8.11 -20.33 5.07
C LYS A 32 6.82 -20.54 5.85
N MET A 33 6.15 -19.43 6.24
CA MET A 33 4.89 -19.50 6.99
C MET A 33 3.78 -20.13 6.14
N THR A 34 3.72 -19.79 4.85
CA THR A 34 2.78 -20.42 3.91
C THR A 34 2.93 -21.92 3.86
N ALA A 35 4.16 -22.43 3.77
CA ALA A 35 4.43 -23.86 3.79
C ALA A 35 3.94 -24.52 5.11
N LEU A 36 4.26 -23.91 6.25
CA LEU A 36 3.84 -24.39 7.57
C LEU A 36 2.31 -24.42 7.75
N LEU A 37 1.62 -23.38 7.25
CA LEU A 37 0.17 -23.30 7.34
C LEU A 37 -0.52 -24.26 6.37
N LYS A 38 0.03 -24.47 5.16
CA LYS A 38 -0.45 -25.48 4.20
C LYS A 38 -0.36 -26.89 4.77
N GLU A 39 0.78 -27.24 5.41
CA GLU A 39 0.97 -28.54 6.06
C GLU A 39 -0.09 -28.80 7.15
N ARG A 40 -0.44 -27.76 7.91
CA ARG A 40 -1.45 -27.79 8.96
C ARG A 40 -2.90 -27.65 8.45
N ARG A 41 -3.09 -27.48 7.14
CA ARG A 41 -4.38 -27.20 6.50
C ARG A 41 -5.09 -25.96 7.08
N VAL A 42 -4.31 -24.94 7.43
CA VAL A 42 -4.80 -23.66 7.91
C VAL A 42 -4.99 -22.72 6.71
N PRO A 43 -6.19 -22.15 6.51
CA PRO A 43 -6.47 -21.29 5.37
C PRO A 43 -5.82 -19.91 5.55
N PHE A 44 -4.68 -19.70 4.92
CA PHE A 44 -3.99 -18.42 4.84
C PHE A 44 -4.33 -17.77 3.49
N VAL A 45 -5.06 -16.65 3.52
CA VAL A 45 -5.66 -16.06 2.32
C VAL A 45 -5.24 -14.62 2.07
N ILE A 46 -4.73 -13.91 3.09
CA ILE A 46 -4.47 -12.48 2.98
C ILE A 46 -3.15 -12.08 3.66
N HIS A 47 -2.41 -11.18 3.04
CA HIS A 47 -1.27 -10.50 3.65
C HIS A 47 -1.55 -9.00 3.78
N GLN A 48 -1.20 -8.37 4.89
CA GLN A 48 -1.39 -6.95 5.11
C GLN A 48 -0.05 -6.21 5.20
N PRO A 49 0.49 -5.73 4.07
CA PRO A 49 1.72 -4.93 4.04
C PRO A 49 1.41 -3.43 4.06
N SER A 50 2.39 -2.62 4.51
CA SER A 50 2.40 -1.20 4.14
C SER A 50 2.92 -1.07 2.71
N TYR A 51 2.18 -0.35 1.86
CA TYR A 51 2.59 -0.13 0.47
C TYR A 51 1.97 1.15 -0.06
N SER A 52 2.75 1.92 -0.79
CA SER A 52 2.32 3.17 -1.44
C SER A 52 3.31 3.54 -2.56
N MET A 53 3.00 4.57 -3.34
CA MET A 53 3.94 5.13 -4.33
C MET A 53 5.29 5.52 -3.70
N LEU A 54 5.30 5.98 -2.43
CA LEU A 54 6.52 6.40 -1.71
C LEU A 54 7.18 5.26 -0.92
N ASN A 55 6.47 4.17 -0.65
CA ASN A 55 6.96 3.02 0.11
C ASN A 55 6.73 1.73 -0.67
N ARG A 56 7.72 1.31 -1.44
CA ARG A 56 7.65 0.17 -2.38
C ARG A 56 8.45 -1.05 -1.90
N TRP A 57 8.64 -1.21 -0.60
CA TRP A 57 9.45 -2.27 -0.03
C TRP A 57 9.02 -3.69 -0.44
N ILE A 58 7.73 -3.92 -0.69
CA ILE A 58 7.22 -5.23 -1.11
C ILE A 58 7.76 -5.67 -2.47
N GLU A 59 7.99 -4.71 -3.38
CA GLU A 59 8.58 -4.94 -4.68
C GLU A 59 10.08 -5.23 -4.56
N GLU A 60 10.79 -4.45 -3.72
CA GLU A 60 12.23 -4.58 -3.48
C GLU A 60 12.57 -5.90 -2.77
N ASP A 61 11.72 -6.33 -1.85
CA ASP A 61 11.85 -7.59 -1.10
C ASP A 61 11.40 -8.81 -1.93
N GLY A 62 10.57 -8.59 -2.96
CA GLY A 62 9.96 -9.64 -3.77
C GLY A 62 8.74 -10.31 -3.12
N LEU A 63 8.16 -9.68 -2.09
CA LEU A 63 6.96 -10.17 -1.43
C LEU A 63 5.77 -10.22 -2.40
N ASP A 64 5.62 -9.23 -3.27
CA ASP A 64 4.61 -9.19 -4.32
C ASP A 64 4.60 -10.46 -5.17
N LYS A 65 5.78 -10.91 -5.61
CA LYS A 65 5.95 -12.14 -6.40
C LYS A 65 5.57 -13.40 -5.61
N VAL A 66 5.90 -13.42 -4.32
CA VAL A 66 5.52 -14.52 -3.43
C VAL A 66 3.99 -14.59 -3.28
N LEU A 67 3.33 -13.45 -3.10
CA LEU A 67 1.87 -13.40 -2.97
C LEU A 67 1.17 -13.92 -4.23
N VAL A 68 1.59 -13.47 -5.41
CA VAL A 68 1.08 -13.96 -6.69
C VAL A 68 1.30 -15.46 -6.84
N LYS A 69 2.53 -15.95 -6.61
CA LYS A 69 2.91 -17.37 -6.71
C LYS A 69 2.07 -18.25 -5.80
N GLU A 70 1.81 -17.79 -4.58
CA GLU A 70 1.11 -18.56 -3.56
C GLU A 70 -0.42 -18.41 -3.61
N GLY A 71 -0.94 -17.50 -4.46
CA GLY A 71 -2.36 -17.19 -4.59
C GLY A 71 -2.93 -16.47 -3.35
N ILE A 72 -2.11 -15.63 -2.72
CA ILE A 72 -2.47 -14.89 -1.50
C ILE A 72 -2.75 -13.43 -1.89
N GLY A 73 -3.93 -12.92 -1.56
CA GLY A 73 -4.26 -11.51 -1.75
C GLY A 73 -3.56 -10.59 -0.75
N SER A 74 -3.49 -9.30 -1.06
CA SER A 74 -3.04 -8.31 -0.09
C SER A 74 -4.11 -7.27 0.24
N VAL A 75 -4.12 -6.81 1.49
CA VAL A 75 -4.88 -5.64 1.96
C VAL A 75 -3.88 -4.60 2.40
N VAL A 76 -3.67 -3.60 1.58
CA VAL A 76 -2.61 -2.61 1.78
C VAL A 76 -3.01 -1.58 2.83
N PHE A 77 -2.13 -1.28 3.79
CA PHE A 77 -2.30 -0.16 4.70
C PHE A 77 -1.31 0.98 4.39
N LYS A 78 -1.67 2.21 4.79
CA LYS A 78 -0.96 3.47 4.48
C LYS A 78 -0.81 3.76 2.97
N PRO A 79 -1.79 3.49 2.10
CA PRO A 79 -1.66 3.73 0.66
C PRO A 79 -1.41 5.20 0.31
N LEU A 80 -1.85 6.14 1.16
CA LEU A 80 -1.64 7.59 1.02
C LEU A 80 -0.45 8.13 1.84
N GLU A 81 0.40 7.24 2.36
CA GLU A 81 1.58 7.56 3.20
C GLU A 81 1.26 8.62 4.25
N GLN A 82 0.27 8.32 5.09
CA GLN A 82 -0.20 9.17 6.19
C GLN A 82 -0.67 10.57 5.74
N GLY A 83 -1.06 10.70 4.47
CA GLY A 83 -1.56 11.92 3.85
C GLY A 83 -0.51 12.72 3.10
N LEU A 84 0.71 12.23 2.92
CA LEU A 84 1.71 12.85 2.03
C LEU A 84 1.20 12.87 0.59
N LEU A 85 0.56 11.80 0.14
CA LEU A 85 -0.01 11.64 -1.20
C LEU A 85 -1.43 12.22 -1.34
N THR A 86 -1.76 13.26 -0.58
CA THR A 86 -3.03 14.02 -0.73
C THR A 86 -2.82 15.44 -1.21
N GLY A 87 -1.57 15.87 -1.45
CA GLY A 87 -1.22 17.22 -1.85
C GLY A 87 -1.38 18.29 -0.75
N LYS A 88 -1.94 17.95 0.42
CA LYS A 88 -2.26 18.94 1.47
C LYS A 88 -1.03 19.67 2.04
N TYR A 89 0.17 19.08 1.90
CA TYR A 89 1.41 19.66 2.40
C TYR A 89 2.11 20.58 1.37
N LEU A 90 1.66 20.62 0.13
CA LEU A 90 2.25 21.45 -0.93
C LEU A 90 2.12 22.97 -0.65
N LYS A 91 1.08 23.37 0.08
CA LYS A 91 0.84 24.78 0.47
C LYS A 91 1.27 25.10 1.90
N GLY A 92 2.09 24.24 2.50
CA GLY A 92 2.50 24.35 3.90
C GLY A 92 1.86 23.25 4.78
N ILE A 93 2.15 23.31 6.08
CA ILE A 93 1.65 22.31 7.04
C ILE A 93 0.32 22.80 7.63
N PRO A 94 -0.83 22.16 7.29
CA PRO A 94 -2.12 22.55 7.88
C PRO A 94 -2.14 22.33 9.40
N GLU A 95 -2.79 23.21 10.15
CA GLU A 95 -2.90 23.12 11.61
C GLU A 95 -3.62 21.85 12.09
N ASP A 96 -4.57 21.35 11.27
CA ASP A 96 -5.34 20.14 11.54
C ASP A 96 -4.67 18.86 11.04
N SER A 97 -3.44 18.95 10.49
CA SER A 97 -2.70 17.80 9.96
C SER A 97 -2.12 16.90 11.05
N ARG A 98 -1.78 15.66 10.68
CA ARG A 98 -1.09 14.72 11.59
C ARG A 98 0.26 15.25 12.07
N ILE A 99 1.00 15.96 11.21
CA ILE A 99 2.28 16.57 11.56
C ILE A 99 2.10 17.61 12.68
N SER A 100 1.00 18.37 12.65
CA SER A 100 0.73 19.40 13.65
C SER A 100 0.16 18.84 14.95
N LYS A 101 -0.69 17.81 14.87
CA LYS A 101 -1.42 17.26 16.03
C LYS A 101 -0.69 16.11 16.72
N ASP A 102 0.02 15.27 15.97
CA ASP A 102 0.67 14.07 16.51
C ASP A 102 1.93 13.71 15.71
N SER A 103 3.05 14.25 16.13
CA SER A 103 4.35 14.02 15.52
C SER A 103 4.95 12.62 15.76
N ARG A 104 4.26 11.73 16.52
CA ARG A 104 4.76 10.36 16.78
C ARG A 104 4.85 9.52 15.52
N PHE A 105 3.95 9.75 14.56
CA PHE A 105 3.83 8.93 13.34
C PHE A 105 4.37 9.61 12.09
N LEU A 106 4.32 10.94 12.02
CA LEU A 106 4.82 11.71 10.88
C LEU A 106 5.48 12.98 11.39
N LYS A 107 6.81 13.06 11.27
CA LYS A 107 7.61 14.18 11.73
C LYS A 107 7.75 15.24 10.65
N LYS A 108 8.01 16.51 11.03
CA LYS A 108 8.21 17.63 10.10
C LYS A 108 9.42 17.44 9.18
N ASP A 109 10.46 16.77 9.66
CA ASP A 109 11.69 16.51 8.93
C ASP A 109 11.52 15.58 7.72
N VAL A 110 10.40 14.85 7.66
CA VAL A 110 10.03 14.04 6.47
C VAL A 110 9.71 14.94 5.27
N LEU A 111 9.20 16.17 5.48
CA LEU A 111 8.85 17.10 4.42
C LEU A 111 10.10 17.80 3.87
N THR A 112 10.98 17.04 3.23
CA THR A 112 12.15 17.62 2.55
C THR A 112 11.73 18.34 1.26
N PRO A 113 12.51 19.34 0.79
CA PRO A 113 12.25 19.97 -0.51
C PRO A 113 12.14 18.95 -1.65
N GLN A 114 13.00 17.94 -1.67
CA GLN A 114 13.01 16.88 -2.68
C GLN A 114 11.73 16.04 -2.66
N LEU A 115 11.18 15.75 -1.47
CA LEU A 115 9.90 15.03 -1.37
C LEU A 115 8.74 15.91 -1.86
N LEU A 116 8.74 17.19 -1.51
CA LEU A 116 7.70 18.12 -1.96
C LEU A 116 7.73 18.32 -3.49
N GLU A 117 8.92 18.39 -4.11
CA GLU A 117 9.08 18.42 -5.57
C GLU A 117 8.49 17.15 -6.22
N LYS A 118 8.77 15.97 -5.67
CA LYS A 118 8.17 14.71 -6.16
C LYS A 118 6.64 14.71 -6.04
N ILE A 119 6.11 15.14 -4.89
CA ILE A 119 4.65 15.22 -4.67
C ILE A 119 4.01 16.22 -5.63
N GLN A 120 4.66 17.36 -5.89
CA GLN A 120 4.18 18.34 -6.86
C GLN A 120 4.16 17.77 -8.27
N ALA A 121 5.22 17.08 -8.70
CA ALA A 121 5.27 16.46 -10.02
C ALA A 121 4.21 15.36 -10.17
N LEU A 122 3.99 14.53 -9.15
CA LEU A 122 2.91 13.53 -9.15
C LEU A 122 1.53 14.18 -9.20
N SER A 123 1.35 15.37 -8.60
CA SER A 123 0.07 16.09 -8.65
C SER A 123 -0.26 16.57 -10.08
N VAL A 124 0.74 16.91 -10.89
CA VAL A 124 0.54 17.26 -12.30
C VAL A 124 -0.02 16.08 -13.08
N ILE A 125 0.58 14.87 -12.92
CA ILE A 125 0.07 13.67 -13.58
C ILE A 125 -1.37 13.37 -13.12
N ALA A 126 -1.66 13.51 -11.83
CA ALA A 126 -3.01 13.30 -11.33
C ALA A 126 -4.02 14.26 -11.97
N GLU A 127 -3.67 15.55 -12.13
CA GLU A 127 -4.50 16.55 -12.81
C GLU A 127 -4.73 16.19 -14.29
N GLU A 128 -3.70 15.77 -15.01
CA GLU A 128 -3.82 15.31 -16.40
C GLU A 128 -4.73 14.08 -16.54
N ARG A 129 -4.76 13.21 -15.53
CA ARG A 129 -5.68 12.07 -15.42
C ARG A 129 -7.11 12.47 -15.00
N GLY A 130 -7.35 13.73 -14.66
CA GLY A 130 -8.62 14.18 -14.08
C GLY A 130 -8.90 13.65 -12.68
N GLN A 131 -7.86 13.26 -11.94
CA GLN A 131 -7.93 12.72 -10.59
C GLN A 131 -7.30 13.65 -9.56
N SER A 132 -7.74 13.58 -8.30
CA SER A 132 -6.94 14.10 -7.20
C SER A 132 -5.68 13.24 -7.02
N LEU A 133 -4.61 13.80 -6.42
CA LEU A 133 -3.41 13.02 -6.11
C LEU A 133 -3.74 11.80 -5.21
N ALA A 134 -4.70 11.93 -4.30
CA ALA A 134 -5.15 10.81 -3.46
C ALA A 134 -5.80 9.71 -4.29
N GLN A 135 -6.68 10.06 -5.22
CA GLN A 135 -7.32 9.11 -6.14
C GLN A 135 -6.28 8.38 -7.00
N MET A 136 -5.36 9.12 -7.64
CA MET A 136 -4.29 8.52 -8.43
C MET A 136 -3.41 7.59 -7.59
N ALA A 137 -3.04 7.98 -6.36
CA ALA A 137 -2.22 7.16 -5.49
C ALA A 137 -2.93 5.85 -5.06
N LEU A 138 -4.23 5.89 -4.82
CA LEU A 138 -5.05 4.71 -4.53
C LEU A 138 -5.19 3.83 -5.75
N ALA A 139 -5.50 4.39 -6.92
CA ALA A 139 -5.58 3.69 -8.20
C ALA A 139 -4.24 3.00 -8.52
N TRP A 140 -3.13 3.69 -8.29
CA TRP A 140 -1.79 3.14 -8.52
C TRP A 140 -1.50 1.91 -7.65
N VAL A 141 -1.92 1.89 -6.39
CA VAL A 141 -1.78 0.72 -5.52
C VAL A 141 -2.70 -0.41 -5.99
N LEU A 142 -3.95 -0.09 -6.33
CA LEU A 142 -4.98 -1.05 -6.75
C LEU A 142 -4.78 -1.64 -8.16
N ARG A 143 -3.88 -1.05 -8.99
CA ARG A 143 -3.57 -1.57 -10.33
C ARG A 143 -2.98 -2.97 -10.35
N ARG A 144 -2.53 -3.47 -9.20
CA ARG A 144 -1.83 -4.75 -9.06
C ARG A 144 -2.83 -5.85 -8.71
N ASP A 145 -2.78 -6.96 -9.44
CA ASP A 145 -3.73 -8.07 -9.31
C ASP A 145 -3.74 -8.69 -7.90
N GLU A 146 -2.59 -8.71 -7.22
CA GLU A 146 -2.49 -9.24 -5.85
C GLU A 146 -3.06 -8.29 -4.79
N VAL A 147 -3.35 -7.03 -5.13
CA VAL A 147 -3.94 -6.07 -4.18
C VAL A 147 -5.45 -6.15 -4.22
N ALA A 148 -6.02 -6.91 -3.30
CA ALA A 148 -7.46 -7.09 -3.19
C ALA A 148 -8.19 -5.86 -2.60
N SER A 149 -7.52 -5.06 -1.77
CA SER A 149 -8.13 -3.90 -1.11
C SER A 149 -7.07 -2.96 -0.51
N VAL A 150 -7.49 -1.73 -0.23
CA VAL A 150 -6.68 -0.72 0.47
C VAL A 150 -7.40 -0.22 1.73
N LEU A 151 -6.66 -0.06 2.82
CA LEU A 151 -7.18 0.52 4.06
C LEU A 151 -6.97 2.03 4.04
N ILE A 152 -8.07 2.75 3.96
CA ILE A 152 -8.08 4.21 4.02
C ILE A 152 -8.57 4.71 5.37
N GLY A 153 -8.06 5.87 5.80
CA GLY A 153 -8.57 6.61 6.95
C GLY A 153 -9.15 7.94 6.47
N ALA A 154 -10.38 8.24 6.87
CA ALA A 154 -11.05 9.49 6.59
C ALA A 154 -11.55 10.14 7.87
N SER A 155 -11.45 11.47 7.98
CA SER A 155 -12.01 12.26 9.08
C SER A 155 -13.26 13.04 8.68
N ARG A 156 -13.62 13.01 7.40
CA ARG A 156 -14.80 13.67 6.81
C ARG A 156 -15.38 12.78 5.72
N VAL A 157 -16.69 12.86 5.51
CA VAL A 157 -17.40 12.09 4.48
C VAL A 157 -16.85 12.41 3.09
N SER A 158 -16.59 13.68 2.79
CA SER A 158 -16.02 14.08 1.49
C SER A 158 -14.69 13.44 1.15
N GLN A 159 -13.85 13.13 2.16
CA GLN A 159 -12.61 12.38 1.93
C GLN A 159 -12.87 10.91 1.59
N LEU A 160 -13.92 10.33 2.16
CA LEU A 160 -14.32 8.97 1.83
C LEU A 160 -14.86 8.91 0.39
N GLU A 161 -15.71 9.85 0.02
CA GLU A 161 -16.26 9.97 -1.34
C GLU A 161 -15.14 10.17 -2.36
N ASP A 162 -14.20 11.09 -2.11
CA ASP A 162 -13.04 11.32 -2.97
C ASP A 162 -12.17 10.06 -3.12
N ASN A 163 -11.90 9.35 -2.02
CA ASN A 163 -11.12 8.12 -2.07
C ASN A 163 -11.83 6.99 -2.84
N VAL A 164 -13.15 6.86 -2.71
CA VAL A 164 -13.94 5.84 -3.43
C VAL A 164 -13.97 6.15 -4.92
N ALA A 165 -14.02 7.41 -5.31
CA ALA A 165 -13.98 7.82 -6.72
C ALA A 165 -12.66 7.42 -7.43
N ALA A 166 -11.62 7.03 -6.71
CA ALA A 166 -10.42 6.42 -7.31
C ALA A 166 -10.76 5.17 -8.15
N LEU A 167 -11.83 4.44 -7.82
CA LEU A 167 -12.24 3.23 -8.51
C LEU A 167 -12.81 3.49 -9.92
N GLU A 168 -13.13 4.72 -10.26
CA GLU A 168 -13.66 5.12 -11.56
C GLU A 168 -12.56 5.15 -12.65
N HIS A 169 -11.27 5.24 -12.24
CA HIS A 169 -10.14 5.33 -13.17
C HIS A 169 -8.91 4.62 -12.58
N LEU A 170 -8.85 3.28 -12.70
CA LEU A 170 -7.76 2.45 -12.17
C LEU A 170 -6.64 2.19 -13.18
N ASP A 171 -6.92 2.32 -14.48
CA ASP A 171 -5.97 1.99 -15.53
C ASP A 171 -4.86 3.03 -15.62
N PHE A 172 -3.65 2.55 -15.88
CA PHE A 172 -2.46 3.34 -16.19
C PHE A 172 -1.85 2.84 -17.49
N ASP A 173 -1.43 3.76 -18.34
CA ASP A 173 -0.61 3.38 -19.48
C ASP A 173 0.88 3.26 -19.11
N GLU A 174 1.68 2.72 -20.05
CA GLU A 174 3.12 2.49 -19.82
C GLU A 174 3.91 3.80 -19.68
N GLU A 175 3.49 4.88 -20.34
CA GLU A 175 4.14 6.18 -20.27
C GLU A 175 3.90 6.84 -18.91
N GLU A 176 2.67 6.79 -18.40
CA GLU A 176 2.32 7.25 -17.06
C GLU A 176 3.13 6.53 -15.98
N LEU A 177 3.18 5.19 -16.02
CA LEU A 177 3.91 4.39 -15.05
C LEU A 177 5.41 4.68 -15.09
N THR A 178 6.00 4.82 -16.29
CA THR A 178 7.41 5.16 -16.50
C THR A 178 7.72 6.56 -15.93
N THR A 179 6.83 7.52 -16.17
CA THR A 179 6.97 8.89 -15.67
C THR A 179 6.90 8.92 -14.14
N ILE A 180 5.93 8.22 -13.55
CA ILE A 180 5.80 8.07 -12.10
C ILE A 180 7.07 7.44 -11.50
N ASP A 181 7.59 6.37 -12.10
CA ASP A 181 8.81 5.69 -11.63
C ASP A 181 10.03 6.60 -11.70
N THR A 182 10.15 7.39 -12.78
CA THR A 182 11.22 8.38 -12.95
C THR A 182 11.15 9.47 -11.87
N ILE A 183 9.98 10.04 -11.60
CA ILE A 183 9.77 11.04 -10.53
C ILE A 183 10.17 10.47 -9.17
N LEU A 184 9.81 9.22 -8.91
CA LEU A 184 10.11 8.56 -7.65
C LEU A 184 11.57 8.12 -7.53
N GLY A 185 12.34 8.14 -8.61
CA GLY A 185 13.74 7.68 -8.68
C GLY A 185 13.84 6.15 -8.62
N LYS A 186 12.87 5.47 -9.23
CA LYS A 186 12.87 4.02 -9.42
C LYS A 186 13.29 3.68 -10.85
N ASP A 187 13.96 2.54 -11.01
CA ASP A 187 14.34 2.05 -12.34
C ASP A 187 13.08 1.49 -13.04
N PRO A 188 12.66 2.07 -14.20
CA PRO A 188 11.52 1.55 -14.95
C PRO A 188 11.70 0.11 -15.45
N GLY A 189 12.91 -0.45 -15.40
CA GLY A 189 13.19 -1.85 -15.76
C GLY A 189 12.57 -2.92 -14.85
N HIS A 190 11.94 -2.54 -13.75
CA HIS A 190 11.25 -3.45 -12.81
C HIS A 190 9.74 -3.61 -13.09
N MET A 191 9.25 -3.12 -14.23
CA MET A 191 7.89 -3.47 -14.66
C MET A 191 7.86 -4.94 -15.07
N ILE A 192 7.31 -5.75 -14.19
CA ILE A 192 7.05 -7.18 -14.48
C ILE A 192 5.85 -7.22 -15.41
N ARG A 193 6.08 -7.79 -16.57
CA ARG A 193 5.05 -8.23 -17.52
C ARG A 193 4.24 -9.38 -16.92
#